data_ef669e78140459f7a97b4349d27ab6d8
#
_entry.id   ef669e78140459f7a97b4349d27ab6d8
#
_cell.length_a   1.000
_cell.length_b   1.000
_cell.length_c   1.000
_cell.angle_alpha   90.00
_cell.angle_beta   90.00
_cell.angle_gamma   90.00
#
_symmetry.space_group_name_H-M   'P 1'
#
loop_
_entity.id
_entity.type
_entity.pdbx_description
1 polymer ?
#
loop_
_entity_poly.entity_id
_entity_poly.type
_entity_poly.pdbx_seq_one_letter_code
_entity_poly.pdbx_strand_id
1 'polypeptide(L)'
;AATLVGRNIGAGKTDLAKRYGNICIVMGAGFMAITGLLMMFLCPFVFSILTPDLSVRALAAQALRIGLLAEPLYGVSIVAAGALRGTGDTFVPSMMNLGSIWVVRIGLALLLVGNFGLPGMWTAMATELCVRGLLMLYRQKTTKYYKKYNKTTETSEPELLEAAES
;
A
#
# COMPACT_ATOMS: atom_id res chain seq x y z
N ALA A 1 -7.83 6.87 -4.90
CA ALA A 1 -7.32 5.94 -5.92
C ALA A 1 -8.45 5.06 -6.47
N ALA A 2 -9.16 4.29 -5.64
CA ALA A 2 -10.21 3.36 -6.07
C ALA A 2 -11.26 4.03 -6.99
N THR A 3 -11.80 5.17 -6.60
CA THR A 3 -12.84 5.89 -7.36
C THR A 3 -12.32 6.40 -8.71
N LEU A 4 -11.10 6.97 -8.74
CA LEU A 4 -10.50 7.47 -9.98
C LEU A 4 -10.19 6.35 -10.96
N VAL A 5 -9.62 5.27 -10.47
CA VAL A 5 -9.31 4.08 -11.28
C VAL A 5 -10.60 3.43 -11.77
N GLY A 6 -11.57 3.18 -10.89
CA GLY A 6 -12.84 2.56 -11.24
C GLY A 6 -13.64 3.35 -12.27
N ARG A 7 -13.72 4.68 -12.11
CA ARG A 7 -14.39 5.56 -13.07
C ARG A 7 -13.76 5.51 -14.47
N ASN A 8 -12.43 5.54 -14.55
CA ASN A 8 -11.73 5.50 -15.84
C ASN A 8 -11.82 4.11 -16.50
N ILE A 9 -11.86 3.03 -15.71
CA ILE A 9 -12.10 1.68 -16.22
C ILE A 9 -13.53 1.55 -16.74
N GLY A 10 -14.54 2.02 -15.99
CA GLY A 10 -15.93 2.02 -16.43
C GLY A 10 -16.17 2.87 -17.70
N ALA A 11 -15.33 3.87 -17.96
CA ALA A 11 -15.34 4.68 -19.17
C ALA A 11 -14.49 4.08 -20.32
N GLY A 12 -13.97 2.85 -20.20
CA GLY A 12 -13.12 2.20 -21.20
C GLY A 12 -11.70 2.76 -21.32
N LYS A 13 -11.31 3.79 -20.51
CA LYS A 13 -10.03 4.48 -20.59
C LYS A 13 -8.98 3.84 -19.69
N THR A 14 -8.55 2.63 -20.03
CA THR A 14 -7.63 1.82 -19.20
C THR A 14 -6.25 2.43 -18.99
N ASP A 15 -5.71 3.15 -19.99
CA ASP A 15 -4.39 3.81 -19.89
C ASP A 15 -4.44 4.98 -18.90
N LEU A 16 -5.53 5.74 -18.92
CA LEU A 16 -5.77 6.80 -17.94
C LEU A 16 -5.93 6.22 -16.53
N ALA A 17 -6.64 5.08 -16.39
CA ALA A 17 -6.80 4.39 -15.11
C ALA A 17 -5.44 3.99 -14.51
N LYS A 18 -4.53 3.42 -15.32
CA LYS A 18 -3.15 3.10 -14.90
C LYS A 18 -2.38 4.34 -14.48
N ARG A 19 -2.45 5.40 -15.30
CA ARG A 19 -1.74 6.65 -15.04
C ARG A 19 -2.21 7.29 -13.73
N TYR A 20 -3.50 7.38 -13.50
CA TYR A 20 -4.06 7.89 -12.24
C TYR A 20 -3.71 7.00 -11.05
N GLY A 21 -3.74 5.68 -11.21
CA GLY A 21 -3.31 4.73 -10.18
C GLY A 21 -1.86 4.99 -9.74
N ASN A 22 -0.95 5.14 -10.70
CA ASN A 22 0.47 5.43 -10.42
C ASN A 22 0.67 6.81 -9.76
N ILE A 23 -0.03 7.85 -10.24
CA ILE A 23 0.04 9.19 -9.65
C ILE A 23 -0.43 9.14 -8.18
N CYS A 24 -1.56 8.49 -7.91
CA CYS A 24 -2.06 8.35 -6.55
C CYS A 24 -1.07 7.63 -5.63
N ILE A 25 -0.36 6.60 -6.13
CA ILE A 25 0.67 5.89 -5.36
C ILE A 25 1.82 6.81 -5.01
N VAL A 26 2.36 7.55 -6.00
CA VAL A 26 3.47 8.48 -5.76
C VAL A 26 3.06 9.58 -4.77
N MET A 27 1.85 10.13 -4.93
CA MET A 27 1.32 11.12 -4.00
C MET A 27 1.14 10.55 -2.59
N GLY A 28 0.58 9.34 -2.47
CA GLY A 28 0.39 8.67 -1.18
C GLY A 28 1.71 8.34 -0.49
N ALA A 29 2.68 7.82 -1.23
CA ALA A 29 4.03 7.55 -0.72
C ALA A 29 4.73 8.85 -0.28
N GLY A 30 4.63 9.91 -1.09
CA GLY A 30 5.22 11.22 -0.77
C GLY A 30 4.59 11.84 0.48
N PHE A 31 3.27 11.81 0.60
CA PHE A 31 2.57 12.30 1.78
C PHE A 31 2.98 11.54 3.05
N MET A 32 3.02 10.20 2.99
CA MET A 32 3.47 9.36 4.10
C MET A 32 4.95 9.58 4.43
N ALA A 33 5.81 9.81 3.43
CA ALA A 33 7.22 10.14 3.66
C ALA A 33 7.39 11.48 4.39
N ILE A 34 6.64 12.50 3.98
CA ILE A 34 6.70 13.84 4.61
C ILE A 34 6.18 13.78 6.04
N THR A 35 5.03 13.15 6.28
CA THR A 35 4.47 13.00 7.63
C THR A 35 5.35 12.13 8.53
N GLY A 36 5.91 11.04 8.00
CA GLY A 36 6.87 10.20 8.71
C GLY A 36 8.15 10.95 9.10
N LEU A 37 8.70 11.74 8.17
CA LEU A 37 9.87 12.57 8.43
C LEU A 37 9.58 13.64 9.50
N LEU A 38 8.44 14.32 9.39
CA LEU A 38 8.00 15.30 10.38
C LEU A 38 7.88 14.66 11.77
N MET A 39 7.24 13.49 11.85
CA MET A 39 7.10 12.74 13.10
C MET A 39 8.44 12.27 13.66
N MET A 40 9.41 11.94 12.81
CA MET A 40 10.75 11.57 13.26
C MET A 40 11.44 12.72 14.03
N PHE A 41 11.25 13.97 13.58
CA PHE A 41 11.78 15.15 14.29
C PHE A 41 10.96 15.49 15.55
N LEU A 42 9.65 15.30 15.51
CA LEU A 42 8.77 15.59 16.66
C LEU A 42 8.80 14.50 17.74
N CYS A 43 9.27 13.30 17.42
CA CYS A 43 9.31 12.13 18.29
C CYS A 43 9.86 12.42 19.70
N PRO A 44 11.05 13.07 19.88
CA PRO A 44 11.59 13.35 21.20
C PRO A 44 10.67 14.27 22.04
N PHE A 45 10.07 15.26 21.38
CA PHE A 45 9.18 16.21 22.02
C PHE A 45 7.87 15.55 22.45
N VAL A 46 7.27 14.76 21.58
CA VAL A 46 6.02 14.03 21.88
C VAL A 46 6.21 13.09 23.07
N PHE A 47 7.28 12.28 23.07
CA PHE A 47 7.54 11.37 24.19
C PHE A 47 7.95 12.08 25.47
N SER A 48 8.48 13.32 25.41
CA SER A 48 8.77 14.10 26.60
C SER A 48 7.49 14.50 27.36
N ILE A 49 6.38 14.64 26.65
CA ILE A 49 5.08 15.00 27.24
C ILE A 49 4.34 13.74 27.73
N LEU A 50 4.46 12.61 26.98
CA LEU A 50 3.67 11.41 27.27
C LEU A 50 4.17 10.63 28.49
N THR A 51 5.50 10.59 28.74
CA THR A 51 6.04 9.80 29.84
C THR A 51 7.23 10.47 30.48
N PRO A 52 7.30 10.50 31.83
CA PRO A 52 8.44 10.99 32.58
C PRO A 52 9.62 9.99 32.63
N ASP A 53 9.37 8.70 32.37
CA ASP A 53 10.37 7.64 32.44
C ASP A 53 11.29 7.65 31.23
N LEU A 54 12.57 7.91 31.45
CA LEU A 54 13.60 8.01 30.41
C LEU A 54 13.86 6.68 29.68
N SER A 55 13.74 5.56 30.39
CA SER A 55 13.97 4.22 29.82
C SER A 55 12.86 3.84 28.85
N VAL A 56 11.63 4.10 29.22
CA VAL A 56 10.45 3.88 28.37
C VAL A 56 10.47 4.83 27.17
N ARG A 57 10.88 6.08 27.36
CA ARG A 57 11.00 7.08 26.30
C ARG A 57 12.02 6.66 25.24
N ALA A 58 13.20 6.19 25.66
CA ALA A 58 14.24 5.73 24.74
C ALA A 58 13.77 4.53 23.90
N LEU A 59 13.15 3.54 24.53
CA LEU A 59 12.64 2.34 23.88
C LEU A 59 11.48 2.65 22.90
N ALA A 60 10.56 3.50 23.31
CA ALA A 60 9.44 3.94 22.47
C ALA A 60 9.92 4.76 21.25
N ALA A 61 10.89 5.66 21.44
CA ALA A 61 11.48 6.43 20.35
C ALA A 61 12.22 5.53 19.34
N GLN A 62 12.93 4.52 19.80
CA GLN A 62 13.58 3.55 18.93
C GLN A 62 12.56 2.74 18.13
N ALA A 63 11.53 2.22 18.76
CA ALA A 63 10.45 1.47 18.13
C ALA A 63 9.72 2.32 17.07
N LEU A 64 9.37 3.58 17.42
CA LEU A 64 8.71 4.49 16.49
C LEU A 64 9.59 4.81 15.27
N ARG A 65 10.87 5.07 15.45
CA ARG A 65 11.80 5.33 14.33
C ARG A 65 11.87 4.17 13.35
N ILE A 66 11.89 2.94 13.84
CA ILE A 66 11.84 1.73 13.00
C ILE A 66 10.54 1.70 12.18
N GLY A 67 9.40 1.98 12.80
CA GLY A 67 8.10 2.04 12.11
C GLY A 67 8.06 3.13 11.05
N LEU A 68 8.52 4.35 11.37
CA LEU A 68 8.49 5.50 10.46
C LEU A 68 9.28 5.29 9.16
N LEU A 69 10.34 4.47 9.19
CA LEU A 69 11.09 4.11 7.97
C LEU A 69 10.25 3.26 6.99
N ALA A 70 9.28 2.52 7.49
CA ALA A 70 8.38 1.70 6.65
C ALA A 70 7.15 2.48 6.14
N GLU A 71 6.84 3.67 6.69
CA GLU A 71 5.66 4.47 6.35
C GLU A 71 5.49 4.77 4.85
N PRO A 72 6.53 5.16 4.09
CA PRO A 72 6.36 5.43 2.65
C PRO A 72 5.90 4.19 1.88
N LEU A 73 6.45 3.02 2.19
CA LEU A 73 6.07 1.74 1.56
C LEU A 73 4.70 1.26 2.04
N TYR A 74 4.33 1.57 3.27
CA TYR A 74 2.97 1.35 3.77
C TYR A 74 1.94 2.19 3.02
N GLY A 75 2.22 3.47 2.78
CA GLY A 75 1.42 4.35 1.94
C GLY A 75 1.22 3.80 0.54
N VAL A 76 2.29 3.32 -0.08
CA VAL A 76 2.24 2.60 -1.37
C VAL A 76 1.29 1.41 -1.31
N SER A 77 1.41 0.56 -0.27
CA SER A 77 0.56 -0.63 -0.09
C SER A 77 -0.92 -0.29 -0.07
N ILE A 78 -1.32 0.70 0.74
CA ILE A 78 -2.73 1.11 0.89
C ILE A 78 -3.28 1.67 -0.43
N VAL A 79 -2.53 2.56 -1.08
CA VAL A 79 -3.00 3.22 -2.30
C VAL A 79 -3.05 2.24 -3.47
N ALA A 80 -2.05 1.34 -3.61
CA ALA A 80 -2.05 0.29 -4.61
C ALA A 80 -3.20 -0.70 -4.42
N ALA A 81 -3.45 -1.14 -3.18
CA ALA A 81 -4.62 -1.97 -2.86
C ALA A 81 -5.94 -1.25 -3.19
N GLY A 82 -6.04 0.06 -2.93
CA GLY A 82 -7.17 0.88 -3.34
C GLY A 82 -7.36 0.94 -4.85
N ALA A 83 -6.28 1.12 -5.61
CA ALA A 83 -6.30 1.12 -7.07
C ALA A 83 -6.77 -0.25 -7.62
N LEU A 84 -6.25 -1.36 -7.08
CA LEU A 84 -6.67 -2.71 -7.46
C LEU A 84 -8.14 -2.98 -7.17
N ARG A 85 -8.67 -2.53 -6.03
CA ARG A 85 -10.12 -2.60 -5.75
C ARG A 85 -10.94 -1.80 -6.78
N GLY A 86 -10.43 -0.66 -7.22
CA GLY A 86 -11.04 0.14 -8.29
C GLY A 86 -11.11 -0.60 -9.62
N THR A 87 -10.22 -1.56 -9.90
CA THR A 87 -10.28 -2.44 -11.09
C THR A 87 -11.23 -3.63 -10.93
N GLY A 88 -11.83 -3.81 -9.75
CA GLY A 88 -12.63 -5.00 -9.41
C GLY A 88 -11.81 -6.17 -8.82
N ASP A 89 -10.48 -6.04 -8.74
CA ASP A 89 -9.62 -7.04 -8.10
C ASP A 89 -9.58 -6.80 -6.59
N THR A 90 -10.53 -7.40 -5.87
CA THR A 90 -10.62 -7.28 -4.42
C THR A 90 -10.06 -8.49 -3.68
N PHE A 91 -10.19 -9.67 -4.29
CA PHE A 91 -9.82 -10.93 -3.65
C PHE A 91 -8.30 -11.09 -3.50
N VAL A 92 -7.55 -10.88 -4.58
CA VAL A 92 -6.09 -11.08 -4.57
C VAL A 92 -5.36 -10.12 -3.63
N PRO A 93 -5.63 -8.80 -3.62
CA PRO A 93 -5.03 -7.89 -2.64
C PRO A 93 -5.35 -8.26 -1.20
N SER A 94 -6.57 -8.76 -0.93
CA SER A 94 -6.96 -9.21 0.41
C SER A 94 -6.19 -10.46 0.84
N MET A 95 -6.03 -11.44 -0.04
CA MET A 95 -5.24 -12.64 0.23
C MET A 95 -3.75 -12.33 0.39
N MET A 96 -3.20 -11.41 -0.42
CA MET A 96 -1.81 -10.96 -0.28
C MET A 96 -1.58 -10.24 1.07
N ASN A 97 -2.54 -9.42 1.50
CA ASN A 97 -2.48 -8.77 2.80
C ASN A 97 -2.52 -9.78 3.95
N LEU A 98 -3.45 -10.73 3.90
CA LEU A 98 -3.57 -11.79 4.91
C LEU A 98 -2.30 -12.64 4.96
N GLY A 99 -1.82 -13.11 3.81
CA GLY A 99 -0.60 -13.93 3.70
C GLY A 99 0.64 -13.20 4.21
N SER A 100 0.79 -11.91 3.89
CA SER A 100 1.90 -11.09 4.39
C SER A 100 1.91 -11.00 5.91
N ILE A 101 0.76 -10.77 6.53
CA ILE A 101 0.62 -10.70 8.00
C ILE A 101 0.96 -12.06 8.64
N TRP A 102 0.38 -13.14 8.15
CA TRP A 102 0.56 -14.46 8.76
C TRP A 102 1.96 -15.02 8.54
N VAL A 103 2.49 -14.95 7.35
CA VAL A 103 3.78 -15.58 7.00
C VAL A 103 4.95 -14.66 7.38
N VAL A 104 4.94 -13.41 6.91
CA VAL A 104 6.08 -12.52 7.10
C VAL A 104 6.12 -11.95 8.51
N ARG A 105 5.02 -11.33 8.96
CA ARG A 105 4.99 -10.65 10.26
C ARG A 105 5.10 -11.61 11.43
N ILE A 106 4.27 -12.66 11.46
CA ILE A 106 4.29 -13.63 12.56
C ILE A 106 5.57 -14.45 12.52
N GLY A 107 5.99 -14.93 11.34
CA GLY A 107 7.22 -15.70 11.17
C GLY A 107 8.46 -14.93 11.64
N LEU A 108 8.62 -13.68 11.18
CA LEU A 108 9.73 -12.82 11.60
C LEU A 108 9.64 -12.41 13.07
N ALA A 109 8.43 -12.15 13.59
CA ALA A 109 8.25 -11.80 15.00
C ALA A 109 8.72 -12.93 15.91
N LEU A 110 8.35 -14.18 15.62
CA LEU A 110 8.79 -15.34 16.41
C LEU A 110 10.31 -15.52 16.42
N LEU A 111 10.98 -15.23 15.29
CA LEU A 111 12.43 -15.33 15.17
C LEU A 111 13.17 -14.17 15.86
N LEU A 112 12.64 -12.95 15.76
CA LEU A 112 13.34 -11.74 16.23
C LEU A 112 13.02 -11.39 17.67
N VAL A 113 11.84 -11.72 18.18
CA VAL A 113 11.44 -11.38 19.56
C VAL A 113 12.33 -12.10 20.59
N GLY A 114 12.71 -13.35 20.32
CA GLY A 114 13.58 -14.11 21.22
C GLY A 114 14.97 -13.49 21.44
N ASN A 115 15.51 -12.82 20.43
CA ASN A 115 16.88 -12.25 20.48
C ASN A 115 16.88 -10.73 20.78
N PHE A 116 15.88 -9.99 20.30
CA PHE A 116 15.86 -8.53 20.31
C PHE A 116 14.71 -7.92 21.12
N GLY A 117 13.82 -8.74 21.68
CA GLY A 117 12.66 -8.25 22.46
C GLY A 117 11.74 -7.34 21.67
N LEU A 118 11.31 -6.22 22.27
CA LEU A 118 10.39 -5.26 21.66
C LEU A 118 10.90 -4.64 20.33
N PRO A 119 12.16 -4.18 20.20
CA PRO A 119 12.68 -3.73 18.91
C PRO A 119 12.61 -4.78 17.80
N GLY A 120 12.80 -6.07 18.14
CA GLY A 120 12.66 -7.17 17.19
C GLY A 120 11.25 -7.29 16.62
N MET A 121 10.24 -7.11 17.46
CA MET A 121 8.83 -7.13 17.05
C MET A 121 8.52 -5.96 16.08
N TRP A 122 9.01 -4.76 16.38
CA TRP A 122 8.83 -3.59 15.50
C TRP A 122 9.57 -3.74 14.17
N THR A 123 10.75 -4.35 14.19
CA THR A 123 11.51 -4.65 12.97
C THR A 123 10.77 -5.66 12.09
N ALA A 124 10.18 -6.69 12.67
CA ALA A 124 9.35 -7.66 11.95
C ALA A 124 8.15 -6.99 11.28
N MET A 125 7.48 -6.08 12.01
CA MET A 125 6.36 -5.29 11.48
C MET A 125 6.79 -4.38 10.34
N ALA A 126 7.87 -3.62 10.49
CA ALA A 126 8.40 -2.73 9.46
C ALA A 126 8.79 -3.49 8.19
N THR A 127 9.45 -4.65 8.35
CA THR A 127 9.81 -5.51 7.22
C THR A 127 8.57 -6.05 6.49
N GLU A 128 7.54 -6.47 7.23
CA GLU A 128 6.27 -6.92 6.63
C GLU A 128 5.63 -5.78 5.81
N LEU A 129 5.57 -4.56 6.35
CA LEU A 129 5.01 -3.41 5.63
C LEU A 129 5.76 -3.12 4.32
N CYS A 130 7.09 -3.25 4.34
CA CYS A 130 7.92 -3.10 3.13
C CYS A 130 7.62 -4.20 2.10
N VAL A 131 7.61 -5.46 2.52
CA VAL A 131 7.31 -6.60 1.64
C VAL A 131 5.92 -6.46 1.03
N ARG A 132 4.92 -6.12 1.83
CA ARG A 132 3.55 -5.90 1.37
C ARG A 132 3.46 -4.75 0.38
N GLY A 133 4.15 -3.64 0.63
CA GLY A 133 4.22 -2.51 -0.30
C GLY A 133 4.76 -2.92 -1.67
N LEU A 134 5.85 -3.67 -1.69
CA LEU A 134 6.45 -4.18 -2.92
C LEU A 134 5.55 -5.19 -3.65
N LEU A 135 4.93 -6.11 -2.93
CA LEU A 135 3.99 -7.08 -3.49
C LEU A 135 2.77 -6.39 -4.15
N MET A 136 2.20 -5.38 -3.48
CA MET A 136 1.08 -4.62 -4.03
C MET A 136 1.46 -3.82 -5.27
N LEU A 137 2.66 -3.20 -5.29
CA LEU A 137 3.19 -2.53 -6.48
C LEU A 137 3.39 -3.49 -7.64
N TYR A 138 4.00 -4.65 -7.37
CA TYR A 138 4.21 -5.68 -8.39
C TYR A 138 2.86 -6.12 -8.98
N ARG A 139 1.89 -6.42 -8.13
CA ARG A 139 0.56 -6.83 -8.56
C ARG A 139 -0.13 -5.75 -9.39
N GLN A 140 -0.06 -4.49 -8.98
CA GLN A 140 -0.67 -3.39 -9.73
C GLN A 140 -0.08 -3.25 -11.13
N LYS A 141 1.25 -3.38 -11.28
CA LYS A 141 1.91 -3.32 -12.59
C LYS A 141 1.58 -4.51 -13.48
N THR A 142 1.36 -5.69 -12.89
CA THR A 142 1.17 -6.97 -13.59
C THR A 142 -0.31 -7.35 -13.76
N THR A 143 -1.24 -6.58 -13.19
CA THR A 143 -2.65 -6.96 -13.22
C THR A 143 -3.21 -7.08 -14.64
N LYS A 144 -3.86 -8.20 -14.91
CA LYS A 144 -4.49 -8.50 -16.20
C LYS A 144 -5.83 -7.77 -16.40
N TYR A 145 -6.37 -7.16 -15.35
CA TYR A 145 -7.68 -6.46 -15.41
C TYR A 145 -7.63 -5.27 -16.37
N TYR A 146 -6.51 -4.55 -16.44
CA TYR A 146 -6.34 -3.49 -17.43
C TYR A 146 -6.37 -4.01 -18.89
N LYS A 147 -5.86 -5.24 -19.15
CA LYS A 147 -5.90 -5.87 -20.48
C LYS A 147 -7.28 -6.44 -20.83
N LYS A 148 -8.00 -6.98 -19.86
CA LYS A 148 -9.31 -7.59 -20.08
C LYS A 148 -10.34 -6.54 -20.53
N TYR A 149 -10.33 -5.38 -19.92
CA TYR A 149 -11.25 -4.28 -20.28
C TYR A 149 -10.97 -3.70 -21.67
N ASN A 150 -9.71 -3.57 -22.09
CA ASN A 150 -9.37 -3.13 -23.46
C ASN A 150 -9.97 -4.09 -24.50
N LYS A 151 -9.89 -5.38 -24.27
CA LYS A 151 -10.42 -6.38 -25.21
C LYS A 151 -11.95 -6.36 -25.30
N THR A 152 -12.64 -6.06 -24.22
CA THR A 152 -14.10 -5.96 -24.21
C THR A 152 -14.58 -4.70 -24.92
N THR A 153 -13.87 -3.58 -24.80
CA THR A 153 -14.20 -2.33 -25.47
C THR A 153 -13.99 -2.43 -26.98
N GLU A 154 -12.90 -3.07 -27.43
CA GLU A 154 -12.64 -3.31 -28.86
C GLU A 154 -13.68 -4.24 -29.51
N THR A 155 -14.28 -5.17 -28.75
CA THR A 155 -15.29 -6.11 -29.26
C THR A 155 -16.68 -5.49 -29.30
N SER A 156 -17.01 -4.55 -28.40
CA SER A 156 -18.33 -3.91 -28.35
C SER A 156 -18.48 -2.67 -29.24
N GLU A 157 -17.37 -2.06 -29.66
CA GLU A 157 -17.40 -0.85 -30.51
C GLU A 157 -18.00 -1.12 -31.90
N PRO A 158 -17.69 -2.21 -32.63
CA PRO A 158 -18.33 -2.53 -33.91
C PRO A 158 -19.82 -2.89 -33.76
N GLU A 159 -20.22 -3.61 -32.70
CA GLU A 159 -21.65 -3.95 -32.48
C GLU A 159 -22.51 -2.72 -32.19
N LEU A 160 -21.97 -1.72 -31.50
CA LEU A 160 -22.65 -0.45 -31.22
C LEU A 160 -22.76 0.44 -32.48
N LEU A 161 -21.79 0.37 -33.36
CA LEU A 161 -21.83 1.11 -34.65
C LEU A 161 -22.86 0.49 -35.60
N GLU A 162 -22.92 -0.86 -35.71
CA GLU A 162 -23.95 -1.55 -36.50
C GLU A 162 -25.38 -1.31 -35.96
N ALA A 163 -25.53 -1.25 -34.64
CA ALA A 163 -26.83 -0.97 -34.01
C ALA A 163 -27.26 0.50 -34.15
N ALA A 164 -26.35 1.42 -34.42
CA ALA A 164 -26.62 2.84 -34.64
C ALA A 164 -26.95 3.17 -36.12
N GLU A 165 -26.55 2.29 -37.06
CA GLU A 165 -26.85 2.43 -38.51
C GLU A 165 -28.12 1.71 -38.95
N SER A 166 -28.73 0.89 -38.07
CA SER A 166 -30.02 0.16 -38.31
C SER A 166 -31.20 0.95 -37.74
#